data_9406b44ec347168e74801e16fb166fd2
#
_entry.id   9406b44ec347168e74801e16fb166fd2
#
_cell.length_a   1.000
_cell.length_b   1.000
_cell.length_c   1.000
_cell.angle_alpha   90.00
_cell.angle_beta   90.00
_cell.angle_gamma   90.00
#
_symmetry.space_group_name_H-M   'P 1'
#
loop_
_entity.id
_entity.type
_entity.pdbx_description
1 polymer ?
#
loop_
_entity_poly.entity_id
_entity_poly.type
_entity_poly.pdbx_seq_one_letter_code
_entity_poly.pdbx_strand_id
1 'polypeptide(L)'
;MALDLYGLSRVKNEQGVLPQRARVIDPSLPLRPGELLIDVESLNIDAASFKQLKDTAGGDPSKIVDAVRAIVAERGKMQNPVTGSGGMLIGRVREISKEHPAFGSLKQGDRIATLVSLTLTPLVIDTVRGIRPEIDRIDITGHAILFASGIFAKLPSDLPDTLSLAALDVAGAPALVARWVKPGQTVVMLGAGKSGALCLAQARELMAGSGTLIALDISQPALDALKNIGLCDHVVACDATKGVDVMQKVSDLTNGAMADLVVNCASVGNTEMASILSVKNGGTVIFFSMATSFTAAALGAEGVGNDVTMLVGNGYVPGHADLTLELLRKNPKLRGLFEQRYT
;
A
#
# COMPACT_ATOMS: atom_id res chain seq x y z
N MET A 1 33.87 -5.37 5.55
CA MET A 1 32.99 -4.19 5.38
C MET A 1 31.59 -4.54 5.85
N ALA A 2 30.88 -3.61 6.48
CA ALA A 2 29.49 -3.84 6.85
C ALA A 2 28.66 -4.00 5.55
N LEU A 3 27.62 -4.84 5.61
CA LEU A 3 26.71 -5.07 4.51
C LEU A 3 25.95 -3.77 4.18
N ASP A 4 25.90 -3.38 2.92
CA ASP A 4 25.09 -2.22 2.46
C ASP A 4 23.61 -2.62 2.35
N LEU A 5 22.90 -2.53 3.48
CA LEU A 5 21.50 -2.94 3.57
C LEU A 5 20.57 -2.13 2.67
N TYR A 6 20.90 -0.87 2.47
CA TYR A 6 20.00 0.12 1.85
C TYR A 6 20.41 0.56 0.44
N GLY A 7 21.50 0.01 -0.11
CA GLY A 7 21.98 0.35 -1.44
C GLY A 7 22.66 1.72 -1.54
N LEU A 8 23.22 2.25 -0.46
CA LEU A 8 23.93 3.54 -0.43
C LEU A 8 25.07 3.59 -1.44
N SER A 9 25.74 2.46 -1.65
CA SER A 9 26.85 2.35 -2.62
C SER A 9 26.40 2.54 -4.08
N ARG A 10 25.10 2.46 -4.36
CA ARG A 10 24.53 2.68 -5.71
C ARG A 10 24.07 4.11 -5.95
N VAL A 11 24.09 4.98 -4.93
CA VAL A 11 23.77 6.40 -5.11
C VAL A 11 24.91 7.08 -5.86
N LYS A 12 24.55 7.85 -6.93
CA LYS A 12 25.53 8.62 -7.74
C LYS A 12 25.46 10.10 -7.39
N ASN A 13 26.64 10.71 -7.23
CA ASN A 13 26.83 12.15 -7.11
C ASN A 13 26.16 12.83 -5.89
N GLU A 14 25.64 12.07 -4.94
CA GLU A 14 25.00 12.58 -3.73
C GLU A 14 25.45 11.74 -2.53
N GLN A 15 26.04 12.37 -1.52
CA GLN A 15 26.47 11.67 -0.30
C GLN A 15 25.42 11.83 0.81
N GLY A 16 25.27 10.80 1.63
CA GLY A 16 24.41 10.85 2.82
C GLY A 16 22.91 10.79 2.55
N VAL A 17 22.49 10.43 1.33
CA VAL A 17 21.09 10.25 0.96
C VAL A 17 20.79 8.79 0.64
N LEU A 18 19.55 8.37 0.93
CA LEU A 18 19.06 7.04 0.54
C LEU A 18 18.73 7.00 -0.96
N PRO A 19 18.80 5.82 -1.60
CA PRO A 19 18.45 5.64 -3.01
C PRO A 19 17.08 6.22 -3.39
N GLN A 20 16.09 6.18 -2.49
CA GLN A 20 14.78 6.76 -2.72
C GLN A 20 14.84 8.28 -2.96
N ARG A 21 15.66 8.99 -2.19
CA ARG A 21 15.79 10.45 -2.29
C ARG A 21 16.80 10.87 -3.36
N ALA A 22 17.82 10.07 -3.62
CA ALA A 22 18.82 10.35 -4.62
C ALA A 22 18.22 10.59 -6.00
N ARG A 23 18.73 11.56 -6.74
CA ARG A 23 18.28 11.81 -8.12
C ARG A 23 18.63 10.64 -9.04
N VAL A 24 19.84 10.10 -8.92
CA VAL A 24 20.36 9.04 -9.79
C VAL A 24 20.93 7.90 -8.96
N ILE A 25 20.58 6.68 -9.33
CA ILE A 25 21.19 5.46 -8.76
C ILE A 25 21.81 4.60 -9.88
N ASP A 26 22.78 3.76 -9.50
CA ASP A 26 23.51 2.90 -10.41
C ASP A 26 22.83 1.55 -10.61
N PRO A 27 22.27 1.24 -11.80
CA PRO A 27 21.67 -0.03 -12.09
C PRO A 27 22.64 -1.06 -12.69
N SER A 28 23.93 -0.72 -12.80
CA SER A 28 24.91 -1.56 -13.51
C SER A 28 25.23 -2.86 -12.77
N LEU A 29 25.55 -3.88 -13.53
CA LEU A 29 26.08 -5.15 -13.04
C LEU A 29 27.63 -5.09 -12.89
N PRO A 30 28.25 -5.96 -12.09
CA PRO A 30 27.67 -7.11 -11.37
C PRO A 30 26.93 -6.70 -10.09
N LEU A 31 26.22 -7.70 -9.49
CA LEU A 31 25.63 -7.58 -8.16
C LEU A 31 26.70 -7.30 -7.10
N ARG A 32 26.32 -6.51 -6.11
CA ARG A 32 27.11 -6.26 -4.90
C ARG A 32 26.64 -7.18 -3.76
N PRO A 33 27.45 -7.38 -2.72
CA PRO A 33 27.04 -8.15 -1.54
C PRO A 33 25.70 -7.63 -0.96
N GLY A 34 24.76 -8.53 -0.69
CA GLY A 34 23.45 -8.19 -0.17
C GLY A 34 22.40 -7.78 -1.21
N GLU A 35 22.69 -7.94 -2.48
CA GLU A 35 21.74 -7.61 -3.56
C GLU A 35 21.10 -8.86 -4.17
N LEU A 36 19.92 -8.66 -4.75
CA LEU A 36 19.15 -9.65 -5.49
C LEU A 36 18.83 -9.09 -6.88
N LEU A 37 19.13 -9.85 -7.93
CA LEU A 37 18.87 -9.51 -9.32
C LEU A 37 17.55 -10.12 -9.78
N ILE A 38 16.73 -9.32 -10.42
CA ILE A 38 15.41 -9.67 -10.91
C ILE A 38 15.37 -9.46 -12.42
N ASP A 39 14.95 -10.49 -13.17
CA ASP A 39 14.46 -10.33 -14.55
C ASP A 39 13.06 -9.73 -14.50
N VAL A 40 12.89 -8.50 -14.98
CA VAL A 40 11.62 -7.78 -14.87
C VAL A 40 10.65 -8.24 -15.96
N GLU A 41 9.44 -8.58 -15.56
CA GLU A 41 8.33 -8.92 -16.44
C GLU A 41 7.43 -7.70 -16.70
N SER A 42 7.14 -6.91 -15.65
CA SER A 42 6.30 -5.72 -15.77
C SER A 42 6.55 -4.71 -14.66
N LEU A 43 6.25 -3.45 -14.96
CA LEU A 43 6.16 -2.34 -14.00
C LEU A 43 4.69 -2.03 -13.77
N ASN A 44 4.27 -1.97 -12.51
CA ASN A 44 3.01 -1.41 -12.08
C ASN A 44 3.31 -0.04 -11.49
N ILE A 45 3.09 1.00 -12.29
CA ILE A 45 3.34 2.38 -11.88
C ILE A 45 2.18 2.81 -10.98
N ASP A 46 2.47 3.54 -9.90
CA ASP A 46 1.40 4.01 -9.02
C ASP A 46 0.42 4.93 -9.76
N ALA A 47 -0.84 4.90 -9.33
CA ALA A 47 -1.94 5.56 -10.04
C ALA A 47 -1.74 7.07 -10.21
N ALA A 48 -1.12 7.75 -9.24
CA ALA A 48 -0.87 9.20 -9.33
C ALA A 48 0.18 9.51 -10.40
N SER A 49 1.27 8.73 -10.43
CA SER A 49 2.32 8.86 -11.44
C SER A 49 1.83 8.47 -12.82
N PHE A 50 1.07 7.37 -12.94
CA PHE A 50 0.55 6.94 -14.23
C PHE A 50 -0.46 7.94 -14.79
N LYS A 51 -1.36 8.45 -13.94
CA LYS A 51 -2.31 9.52 -14.32
C LYS A 51 -1.57 10.74 -14.82
N GLN A 52 -0.55 11.22 -14.10
CA GLN A 52 0.24 12.40 -14.48
C GLN A 52 0.92 12.18 -15.85
N LEU A 53 1.53 11.01 -16.08
CA LEU A 53 2.16 10.65 -17.36
C LEU A 53 1.12 10.60 -18.50
N LYS A 54 -0.04 9.99 -18.25
CA LYS A 54 -1.16 9.90 -19.19
C LYS A 54 -1.70 11.27 -19.57
N ASP A 55 -1.91 12.15 -18.59
CA ASP A 55 -2.39 13.52 -18.82
C ASP A 55 -1.37 14.31 -19.67
N THR A 56 -0.08 14.22 -19.35
CA THR A 56 0.99 14.87 -20.12
C THR A 56 1.12 14.33 -21.55
N ALA A 57 0.92 13.02 -21.72
CA ALA A 57 0.97 12.36 -23.02
C ALA A 57 -0.29 12.60 -23.88
N GLY A 58 -1.33 13.28 -23.35
CA GLY A 58 -2.63 13.41 -24.03
C GLY A 58 -3.32 12.06 -24.26
N GLY A 59 -3.04 11.07 -23.39
CA GLY A 59 -3.60 9.72 -23.50
C GLY A 59 -2.87 8.80 -24.49
N ASP A 60 -1.84 9.26 -25.19
CA ASP A 60 -1.08 8.49 -26.17
C ASP A 60 -0.17 7.45 -25.46
N PRO A 61 -0.43 6.14 -25.63
CA PRO A 61 0.33 5.09 -24.98
C PRO A 61 1.84 5.09 -25.36
N SER A 62 2.18 5.46 -26.58
CA SER A 62 3.59 5.49 -27.04
C SER A 62 4.38 6.57 -26.31
N LYS A 63 3.77 7.73 -26.10
CA LYS A 63 4.40 8.85 -25.36
C LYS A 63 4.53 8.55 -23.86
N ILE A 64 3.60 7.77 -23.29
CA ILE A 64 3.71 7.30 -21.90
C ILE A 64 4.94 6.39 -21.79
N VAL A 65 5.09 5.43 -22.69
CA VAL A 65 6.24 4.52 -22.72
C VAL A 65 7.55 5.28 -22.88
N ASP A 66 7.62 6.24 -23.81
CA ASP A 66 8.83 7.04 -24.04
C ASP A 66 9.22 7.85 -22.80
N ALA A 67 8.23 8.43 -22.11
CA ALA A 67 8.45 9.16 -20.87
C ALA A 67 9.02 8.26 -19.77
N VAL A 68 8.46 7.05 -19.58
CA VAL A 68 8.97 6.09 -18.59
C VAL A 68 10.38 5.63 -18.91
N ARG A 69 10.67 5.31 -20.19
CA ARG A 69 12.03 4.96 -20.63
C ARG A 69 13.03 6.08 -20.39
N ALA A 70 12.65 7.32 -20.67
CA ALA A 70 13.50 8.48 -20.45
C ALA A 70 13.82 8.68 -18.97
N ILE A 71 12.81 8.57 -18.09
CA ILE A 71 12.99 8.66 -16.63
C ILE A 71 13.95 7.58 -16.13
N VAL A 72 13.77 6.33 -16.55
CA VAL A 72 14.61 5.22 -16.10
C VAL A 72 16.04 5.35 -16.65
N ALA A 73 16.20 5.73 -17.91
CA ALA A 73 17.52 5.93 -18.51
C ALA A 73 18.30 7.08 -17.83
N GLU A 74 17.64 8.17 -17.47
CA GLU A 74 18.26 9.30 -16.79
C GLU A 74 18.62 8.99 -15.34
N ARG A 75 17.70 8.31 -14.61
CA ARG A 75 17.78 8.17 -13.14
C ARG A 75 18.28 6.82 -12.65
N GLY A 76 18.33 5.82 -13.53
CA GLY A 76 18.63 4.43 -13.15
C GLY A 76 17.52 3.78 -12.30
N LYS A 77 16.34 4.41 -12.24
CA LYS A 77 15.17 4.00 -11.47
C LYS A 77 13.89 4.63 -12.02
N MET A 78 12.73 4.04 -11.75
CA MET A 78 11.46 4.70 -12.03
C MET A 78 11.04 5.59 -10.84
N GLN A 79 11.26 6.87 -10.99
CA GLN A 79 10.76 7.91 -10.07
C GLN A 79 10.23 9.07 -10.89
N ASN A 80 8.92 9.22 -10.92
CA ASN A 80 8.27 10.32 -11.61
C ASN A 80 8.75 11.67 -11.04
N PRO A 81 9.30 12.58 -11.87
CA PRO A 81 9.85 13.85 -11.38
C PRO A 81 8.79 14.80 -10.80
N VAL A 82 7.51 14.62 -11.15
CA VAL A 82 6.40 15.47 -10.71
C VAL A 82 5.81 14.97 -9.41
N THR A 83 5.47 13.67 -9.34
CA THR A 83 4.82 13.08 -8.17
C THR A 83 5.81 12.59 -7.11
N GLY A 84 7.06 12.35 -7.50
CA GLY A 84 8.09 11.76 -6.65
C GLY A 84 7.91 10.27 -6.36
N SER A 85 6.87 9.63 -6.92
CA SER A 85 6.54 8.23 -6.68
C SER A 85 6.90 7.32 -7.87
N GLY A 86 6.74 6.00 -7.74
CA GLY A 86 7.18 5.04 -8.75
C GLY A 86 6.26 3.84 -8.97
N GLY A 87 5.92 3.13 -7.93
CA GLY A 87 5.13 1.90 -8.01
C GLY A 87 5.94 0.66 -7.65
N MET A 88 5.56 -0.50 -8.19
CA MET A 88 6.19 -1.80 -7.93
C MET A 88 6.48 -2.54 -9.24
N LEU A 89 7.21 -3.65 -9.19
CA LEU A 89 7.44 -4.53 -10.32
C LEU A 89 7.07 -5.98 -10.02
N ILE A 90 6.81 -6.71 -11.09
CA ILE A 90 6.80 -8.18 -11.11
C ILE A 90 8.01 -8.65 -11.90
N GLY A 91 8.66 -9.71 -11.43
CA GLY A 91 9.77 -10.33 -12.14
C GLY A 91 10.17 -11.68 -11.57
N ARG A 92 11.20 -12.25 -12.15
CA ARG A 92 11.78 -13.53 -11.71
C ARG A 92 13.15 -13.32 -11.13
N VAL A 93 13.41 -14.01 -10.04
CA VAL A 93 14.73 -14.04 -9.43
C VAL A 93 15.73 -14.62 -10.42
N ARG A 94 16.75 -13.82 -10.81
CA ARG A 94 17.85 -14.28 -11.66
C ARG A 94 19.04 -14.77 -10.85
N GLU A 95 19.44 -13.97 -9.85
CA GLU A 95 20.60 -14.23 -9.01
C GLU A 95 20.40 -13.64 -7.61
N ILE A 96 20.96 -14.27 -6.59
CA ILE A 96 20.89 -13.81 -5.20
C ILE A 96 22.29 -13.86 -4.59
N SER A 97 22.76 -12.72 -4.11
CA SER A 97 24.00 -12.67 -3.31
C SER A 97 23.84 -13.53 -2.04
N LYS A 98 24.92 -14.22 -1.65
CA LYS A 98 24.92 -15.06 -0.44
C LYS A 98 24.60 -14.28 0.84
N GLU A 99 24.94 -13.01 0.86
CA GLU A 99 24.71 -12.10 1.98
C GLU A 99 23.28 -11.52 2.02
N HIS A 100 22.47 -11.75 0.97
CA HIS A 100 21.08 -11.26 0.94
C HIS A 100 20.22 -12.06 1.92
N PRO A 101 19.36 -11.41 2.75
CA PRO A 101 18.53 -12.11 3.76
C PRO A 101 17.61 -13.20 3.18
N ALA A 102 17.24 -13.09 1.93
CA ALA A 102 16.41 -14.08 1.23
C ALA A 102 17.23 -15.26 0.64
N PHE A 103 18.56 -15.27 0.80
CA PHE A 103 19.38 -16.39 0.33
C PHE A 103 18.96 -17.69 1.02
N GLY A 104 18.66 -18.72 0.23
CA GLY A 104 18.16 -20.00 0.72
C GLY A 104 16.63 -20.09 0.84
N SER A 105 15.90 -18.97 0.99
CA SER A 105 14.42 -18.94 0.99
C SER A 105 13.86 -18.66 -0.39
N LEU A 106 14.52 -17.84 -1.19
CA LEU A 106 14.25 -17.64 -2.61
C LEU A 106 15.17 -18.50 -3.47
N LYS A 107 14.65 -18.92 -4.62
CA LYS A 107 15.40 -19.67 -5.64
C LYS A 107 15.39 -18.92 -6.95
N GLN A 108 16.39 -19.16 -7.79
CA GLN A 108 16.38 -18.71 -9.18
C GLN A 108 15.10 -19.20 -9.88
N GLY A 109 14.44 -18.30 -10.61
CA GLY A 109 13.17 -18.55 -11.27
C GLY A 109 11.93 -18.28 -10.43
N ASP A 110 12.05 -18.12 -9.09
CA ASP A 110 10.91 -17.71 -8.25
C ASP A 110 10.34 -16.39 -8.77
N ARG A 111 9.03 -16.33 -8.90
CA ARG A 111 8.32 -15.15 -9.38
C ARG A 111 7.91 -14.30 -8.18
N ILE A 112 8.29 -13.04 -8.18
CA ILE A 112 8.08 -12.12 -7.06
C ILE A 112 7.47 -10.79 -7.53
N ALA A 113 6.76 -10.13 -6.63
CA ALA A 113 6.45 -8.71 -6.71
C ALA A 113 7.31 -7.97 -5.67
N THR A 114 7.92 -6.84 -6.07
CA THR A 114 8.56 -5.96 -5.09
C THR A 114 7.49 -5.18 -4.35
N LEU A 115 7.64 -5.02 -3.04
CA LEU A 115 6.75 -4.23 -2.18
C LEU A 115 7.45 -2.95 -1.70
N VAL A 116 8.64 -2.69 -2.22
CA VAL A 116 9.33 -1.40 -2.12
C VAL A 116 9.09 -0.60 -3.39
N SER A 117 9.08 0.72 -3.25
CA SER A 117 8.88 1.62 -4.40
C SER A 117 9.99 1.49 -5.44
N LEU A 118 9.61 1.56 -6.71
CA LEU A 118 10.56 1.69 -7.82
C LEU A 118 11.46 2.93 -7.71
N THR A 119 11.13 3.88 -6.84
CA THR A 119 11.94 5.08 -6.56
C THR A 119 13.27 4.77 -5.90
N LEU A 120 13.42 3.59 -5.31
CA LEU A 120 14.67 3.15 -4.68
C LEU A 120 15.27 1.90 -5.35
N THR A 121 14.63 1.39 -6.42
CA THR A 121 15.00 0.14 -7.07
C THR A 121 15.82 0.42 -8.32
N PRO A 122 17.13 0.09 -8.37
CA PRO A 122 17.91 0.19 -9.59
C PRO A 122 17.25 -0.62 -10.71
N LEU A 123 17.04 0.00 -11.88
CA LEU A 123 16.23 -0.54 -12.96
C LEU A 123 16.85 -0.21 -14.32
N VAL A 124 16.87 -1.22 -15.19
CA VAL A 124 17.16 -1.08 -16.62
C VAL A 124 15.99 -1.63 -17.43
N ILE A 125 15.54 -0.89 -18.42
CA ILE A 125 14.55 -1.32 -19.40
C ILE A 125 15.29 -1.60 -20.71
N ASP A 126 15.35 -2.87 -21.12
CA ASP A 126 15.92 -3.27 -22.42
C ASP A 126 14.89 -3.04 -23.53
N THR A 127 13.70 -3.62 -23.39
CA THR A 127 12.59 -3.46 -24.33
C THR A 127 11.26 -3.29 -23.63
N VAL A 128 10.33 -2.57 -24.26
CA VAL A 128 8.93 -2.53 -23.86
C VAL A 128 8.14 -3.46 -24.77
N ARG A 129 7.41 -4.41 -24.19
CA ARG A 129 6.59 -5.40 -24.89
C ARG A 129 5.15 -4.96 -25.06
N GLY A 130 4.65 -4.10 -24.16
CA GLY A 130 3.28 -3.59 -24.21
C GLY A 130 2.96 -2.66 -23.06
N ILE A 131 1.85 -1.95 -23.18
CA ILE A 131 1.31 -1.09 -22.13
C ILE A 131 -0.17 -1.41 -21.96
N ARG A 132 -0.64 -1.41 -20.72
CA ARG A 132 -2.04 -1.60 -20.32
C ARG A 132 -2.46 -0.42 -19.44
N PRO A 133 -2.92 0.68 -20.06
CA PRO A 133 -3.22 1.91 -19.35
C PRO A 133 -4.42 1.81 -18.38
N GLU A 134 -5.27 0.81 -18.55
CA GLU A 134 -6.43 0.52 -17.71
C GLU A 134 -6.07 -0.04 -16.34
N ILE A 135 -4.85 -0.58 -16.20
CA ILE A 135 -4.31 -1.13 -14.94
C ILE A 135 -2.93 -0.58 -14.60
N ASP A 136 -2.55 0.57 -15.16
CA ASP A 136 -1.31 1.30 -14.89
C ASP A 136 -0.03 0.45 -15.08
N ARG A 137 -0.05 -0.47 -16.05
CA ARG A 137 0.98 -1.49 -16.23
C ARG A 137 1.73 -1.36 -17.56
N ILE A 138 3.05 -1.54 -17.50
CA ILE A 138 3.94 -1.62 -18.67
C ILE A 138 4.70 -2.95 -18.62
N ASP A 139 4.51 -3.80 -19.63
CA ASP A 139 5.24 -5.06 -19.78
C ASP A 139 6.58 -4.81 -20.46
N ILE A 140 7.67 -5.25 -19.83
CA ILE A 140 9.03 -4.98 -20.28
C ILE A 140 9.90 -6.23 -20.30
N THR A 141 11.09 -6.13 -20.90
CA THR A 141 12.26 -6.91 -20.53
C THR A 141 13.31 -5.97 -19.97
N GLY A 142 14.11 -6.47 -19.05
CA GLY A 142 15.15 -5.70 -18.37
C GLY A 142 15.51 -6.33 -17.04
N HIS A 143 16.24 -5.61 -16.21
CA HIS A 143 16.58 -6.09 -14.89
C HIS A 143 16.42 -5.02 -13.83
N ALA A 144 16.22 -5.49 -12.61
CA ALA A 144 16.18 -4.65 -11.42
C ALA A 144 16.99 -5.27 -10.29
N ILE A 145 17.47 -4.43 -9.38
CA ILE A 145 18.23 -4.85 -8.21
C ILE A 145 17.43 -4.54 -6.96
N LEU A 146 17.16 -5.56 -6.15
CA LEU A 146 16.55 -5.41 -4.84
C LEU A 146 17.63 -5.47 -3.76
N PHE A 147 17.66 -4.47 -2.88
CA PHE A 147 18.62 -4.38 -1.77
C PHE A 147 18.25 -5.33 -0.63
N ALA A 148 19.18 -5.60 0.26
CA ALA A 148 18.97 -6.47 1.43
C ALA A 148 17.78 -6.05 2.30
N SER A 149 17.48 -4.74 2.38
CA SER A 149 16.29 -4.20 3.07
C SER A 149 15.02 -4.25 2.23
N GLY A 150 15.10 -4.63 0.96
CA GLY A 150 13.98 -4.59 0.03
C GLY A 150 12.93 -5.64 0.34
N ILE A 151 11.68 -5.21 0.50
CA ILE A 151 10.55 -6.09 0.74
C ILE A 151 9.99 -6.61 -0.59
N PHE A 152 9.59 -7.88 -0.57
CA PHE A 152 8.99 -8.56 -1.71
C PHE A 152 7.95 -9.58 -1.24
N ALA A 153 7.09 -10.03 -2.16
CA ALA A 153 6.23 -11.18 -1.96
C ALA A 153 6.47 -12.19 -3.09
N LYS A 154 6.50 -13.49 -2.77
CA LYS A 154 6.34 -14.52 -3.81
C LYS A 154 4.93 -14.44 -4.36
N LEU A 155 4.82 -14.35 -5.68
CA LEU A 155 3.51 -14.36 -6.32
C LEU A 155 2.93 -15.79 -6.28
N PRO A 156 1.72 -15.93 -5.75
CA PRO A 156 1.07 -17.23 -5.67
C PRO A 156 0.62 -17.71 -7.06
N SER A 157 0.60 -19.02 -7.27
CA SER A 157 0.08 -19.61 -8.50
C SER A 157 -1.45 -19.82 -8.48
N ASP A 158 -2.06 -19.70 -7.31
CA ASP A 158 -3.49 -19.93 -7.06
C ASP A 158 -4.35 -18.65 -7.11
N LEU A 159 -3.72 -17.49 -7.24
CA LEU A 159 -4.40 -16.20 -7.39
C LEU A 159 -3.90 -15.48 -8.66
N PRO A 160 -4.80 -14.82 -9.42
CA PRO A 160 -4.39 -13.97 -10.53
C PRO A 160 -3.43 -12.86 -10.08
N ASP A 161 -2.50 -12.46 -10.96
CA ASP A 161 -1.55 -11.39 -10.68
C ASP A 161 -2.22 -10.08 -10.30
N THR A 162 -3.25 -9.68 -11.06
CA THR A 162 -4.00 -8.45 -10.83
C THR A 162 -4.63 -8.42 -9.45
N LEU A 163 -5.22 -9.54 -9.04
CA LEU A 163 -5.79 -9.72 -7.70
C LEU A 163 -4.70 -9.66 -6.62
N SER A 164 -3.61 -10.39 -6.82
CA SER A 164 -2.48 -10.42 -5.89
C SER A 164 -1.88 -9.02 -5.70
N LEU A 165 -1.63 -8.30 -6.79
CA LEU A 165 -1.08 -6.95 -6.74
C LEU A 165 -2.04 -5.95 -6.07
N ALA A 166 -3.35 -6.04 -6.36
CA ALA A 166 -4.34 -5.18 -5.73
C ALA A 166 -4.36 -5.33 -4.20
N ALA A 167 -4.17 -6.55 -3.70
CA ALA A 167 -4.09 -6.82 -2.27
C ALA A 167 -2.73 -6.43 -1.67
N LEU A 168 -1.64 -6.76 -2.36
CA LEU A 168 -0.28 -6.48 -1.91
C LEU A 168 0.04 -4.99 -1.86
N ASP A 169 -0.55 -4.19 -2.73
CA ASP A 169 -0.43 -2.72 -2.75
C ASP A 169 -0.80 -2.07 -1.40
N VAL A 170 -1.71 -2.70 -0.66
CA VAL A 170 -2.21 -2.18 0.62
C VAL A 170 -2.01 -3.15 1.79
N ALA A 171 -1.14 -4.15 1.63
CA ALA A 171 -0.98 -5.25 2.58
C ALA A 171 -0.56 -4.82 3.99
N GLY A 172 0.10 -3.68 4.12
CA GLY A 172 0.48 -3.12 5.42
C GLY A 172 -0.72 -2.76 6.28
N ALA A 173 -1.86 -2.37 5.70
CA ALA A 173 -3.03 -1.91 6.44
C ALA A 173 -3.68 -3.04 7.27
N PRO A 174 -4.10 -4.18 6.72
CA PRO A 174 -4.66 -5.27 7.51
C PRO A 174 -3.64 -5.86 8.50
N ALA A 175 -2.37 -5.92 8.13
CA ALA A 175 -1.32 -6.42 9.02
C ALA A 175 -1.05 -5.47 10.20
N LEU A 176 -1.17 -4.16 10.00
CA LEU A 176 -1.10 -3.19 11.09
C LEU A 176 -2.33 -3.29 12.00
N VAL A 177 -3.53 -3.37 11.42
CA VAL A 177 -4.80 -3.59 12.14
C VAL A 177 -4.73 -4.84 13.00
N ALA A 178 -4.10 -5.92 12.52
CA ALA A 178 -3.93 -7.16 13.28
C ALA A 178 -3.20 -6.99 14.62
N ARG A 179 -2.42 -5.93 14.79
CA ARG A 179 -1.71 -5.65 16.05
C ARG A 179 -2.57 -4.94 17.08
N TRP A 180 -3.65 -4.27 16.65
CA TRP A 180 -4.39 -3.34 17.48
C TRP A 180 -5.83 -3.77 17.75
N VAL A 181 -6.43 -4.55 16.86
CA VAL A 181 -7.79 -5.07 17.06
C VAL A 181 -7.80 -6.17 18.13
N LYS A 182 -8.75 -6.06 19.06
CA LYS A 182 -8.99 -7.04 20.12
C LYS A 182 -10.47 -7.41 20.15
N PRO A 183 -10.81 -8.64 20.58
CA PRO A 183 -12.20 -9.03 20.83
C PRO A 183 -12.92 -8.03 21.75
N GLY A 184 -14.19 -7.77 21.46
CA GLY A 184 -15.04 -6.86 22.26
C GLY A 184 -14.92 -5.37 21.95
N GLN A 185 -13.97 -4.95 21.10
CA GLN A 185 -13.81 -3.55 20.72
C GLN A 185 -14.92 -3.06 19.78
N THR A 186 -15.17 -1.77 19.82
CA THR A 186 -15.81 -1.02 18.74
C THR A 186 -14.74 -0.45 17.80
N VAL A 187 -14.74 -0.89 16.55
CA VAL A 187 -13.78 -0.45 15.53
C VAL A 187 -14.51 0.30 14.42
N VAL A 188 -14.07 1.52 14.16
CA VAL A 188 -14.56 2.36 13.06
C VAL A 188 -13.56 2.37 11.92
N MET A 189 -14.04 2.07 10.71
CA MET A 189 -13.28 2.13 9.46
C MET A 189 -13.75 3.29 8.61
N LEU A 190 -12.90 4.30 8.40
CA LEU A 190 -13.12 5.37 7.44
C LEU A 190 -12.53 4.97 6.09
N GLY A 191 -13.40 4.79 5.10
CA GLY A 191 -13.04 4.34 3.75
C GLY A 191 -13.36 2.86 3.50
N ALA A 192 -14.20 2.58 2.51
CA ALA A 192 -14.66 1.25 2.08
C ALA A 192 -13.93 0.71 0.82
N GLY A 193 -12.76 1.28 0.52
CA GLY A 193 -11.89 0.87 -0.59
C GLY A 193 -11.10 -0.42 -0.32
N LYS A 194 -10.02 -0.66 -1.09
CA LYS A 194 -9.14 -1.84 -0.94
C LYS A 194 -8.66 -2.03 0.50
N SER A 195 -8.03 -1.00 1.06
CA SER A 195 -7.47 -1.04 2.42
C SER A 195 -8.54 -1.29 3.46
N GLY A 196 -9.66 -0.55 3.41
CA GLY A 196 -10.76 -0.70 4.36
C GLY A 196 -11.38 -2.08 4.34
N ALA A 197 -11.60 -2.67 3.16
CA ALA A 197 -12.15 -4.01 3.02
C ALA A 197 -11.24 -5.09 3.64
N LEU A 198 -9.93 -5.03 3.38
CA LEU A 198 -8.95 -5.95 3.96
C LEU A 198 -8.79 -5.75 5.47
N CYS A 199 -8.81 -4.50 5.95
CA CYS A 199 -8.77 -4.19 7.37
C CYS A 199 -10.00 -4.72 8.10
N LEU A 200 -11.19 -4.55 7.53
CA LEU A 200 -12.44 -5.08 8.10
C LEU A 200 -12.43 -6.61 8.11
N ALA A 201 -11.94 -7.25 7.06
CA ALA A 201 -11.82 -8.72 7.02
C ALA A 201 -10.89 -9.23 8.13
N GLN A 202 -9.73 -8.60 8.30
CA GLN A 202 -8.79 -8.94 9.35
C GLN A 202 -9.38 -8.68 10.75
N ALA A 203 -10.06 -7.54 10.94
CA ALA A 203 -10.72 -7.21 12.19
C ALA A 203 -11.82 -8.23 12.53
N ARG A 204 -12.66 -8.61 11.55
CA ARG A 204 -13.72 -9.61 11.72
C ARG A 204 -13.17 -10.97 12.16
N GLU A 205 -12.05 -11.40 11.55
CA GLU A 205 -11.39 -12.66 11.94
C GLU A 205 -10.90 -12.61 13.40
N LEU A 206 -10.23 -11.52 13.79
CA LEU A 206 -9.67 -11.38 15.13
C LEU A 206 -10.72 -11.20 16.22
N MET A 207 -11.81 -10.52 15.92
CA MET A 207 -12.90 -10.28 16.88
C MET A 207 -13.76 -11.51 17.11
N ALA A 208 -13.72 -12.52 16.24
CA ALA A 208 -14.40 -13.81 16.42
C ALA A 208 -15.89 -13.67 16.84
N GLY A 209 -16.57 -12.67 16.30
CA GLY A 209 -18.00 -12.39 16.60
C GLY A 209 -18.25 -11.56 17.85
N SER A 210 -17.23 -11.08 18.56
CA SER A 210 -17.41 -10.17 19.70
C SER A 210 -16.96 -8.74 19.34
N GLY A 211 -17.77 -7.74 19.76
CA GLY A 211 -17.52 -6.32 19.44
C GLY A 211 -18.26 -5.85 18.19
N THR A 212 -17.98 -4.63 17.76
CA THR A 212 -18.73 -3.95 16.69
C THR A 212 -17.80 -3.38 15.62
N LEU A 213 -18.09 -3.66 14.36
CA LEU A 213 -17.39 -3.10 13.19
C LEU A 213 -18.30 -2.14 12.45
N ILE A 214 -17.89 -0.87 12.36
CA ILE A 214 -18.62 0.21 11.69
C ILE A 214 -17.80 0.68 10.48
N ALA A 215 -18.38 0.62 9.29
CA ALA A 215 -17.75 1.13 8.06
C ALA A 215 -18.42 2.43 7.61
N LEU A 216 -17.61 3.45 7.32
CA LEU A 216 -18.04 4.75 6.82
C LEU A 216 -17.36 5.05 5.49
N ASP A 217 -18.15 5.50 4.51
CA ASP A 217 -17.67 5.94 3.19
C ASP A 217 -18.69 6.88 2.56
N ILE A 218 -18.30 7.64 1.57
CA ILE A 218 -19.23 8.43 0.78
C ILE A 218 -20.03 7.57 -0.22
N SER A 219 -19.50 6.41 -0.59
CA SER A 219 -20.06 5.49 -1.58
C SER A 219 -20.97 4.45 -0.93
N GLN A 220 -22.29 4.66 -0.99
CA GLN A 220 -23.27 3.68 -0.52
C GLN A 220 -23.08 2.28 -1.19
N PRO A 221 -22.85 2.19 -2.53
CA PRO A 221 -22.61 0.88 -3.14
C PRO A 221 -21.39 0.15 -2.60
N ALA A 222 -20.31 0.88 -2.24
CA ALA A 222 -19.13 0.27 -1.64
C ALA A 222 -19.43 -0.27 -0.24
N LEU A 223 -20.19 0.46 0.56
CA LEU A 223 -20.66 0.07 1.89
C LEU A 223 -21.57 -1.15 1.86
N ASP A 224 -22.53 -1.15 0.94
CA ASP A 224 -23.48 -2.27 0.76
C ASP A 224 -22.74 -3.57 0.39
N ALA A 225 -21.73 -3.46 -0.47
CA ALA A 225 -20.89 -4.60 -0.82
C ALA A 225 -20.18 -5.21 0.41
N LEU A 226 -19.61 -4.37 1.30
CA LEU A 226 -18.96 -4.84 2.53
C LEU A 226 -19.96 -5.47 3.50
N LYS A 227 -21.15 -4.88 3.66
CA LYS A 227 -22.20 -5.38 4.52
C LYS A 227 -22.75 -6.72 4.00
N ASN A 228 -23.00 -6.84 2.70
CA ASN A 228 -23.55 -8.04 2.07
C ASN A 228 -22.62 -9.26 2.21
N ILE A 229 -21.32 -9.05 2.28
CA ILE A 229 -20.34 -10.12 2.52
C ILE A 229 -20.02 -10.33 4.01
N GLY A 230 -20.68 -9.58 4.92
CA GLY A 230 -20.59 -9.77 6.37
C GLY A 230 -19.34 -9.21 7.03
N LEU A 231 -18.66 -8.23 6.41
CA LEU A 231 -17.43 -7.67 6.96
C LEU A 231 -17.65 -6.60 8.05
N CYS A 232 -18.84 -6.03 8.14
CA CYS A 232 -19.17 -5.02 9.17
C CYS A 232 -20.60 -5.19 9.66
N ASP A 233 -20.85 -4.68 10.86
CA ASP A 233 -22.18 -4.75 11.52
C ASP A 233 -23.02 -3.54 11.08
N HIS A 234 -22.39 -2.37 10.99
CA HIS A 234 -23.02 -1.13 10.56
C HIS A 234 -22.28 -0.52 9.39
N VAL A 235 -23.06 0.11 8.50
CA VAL A 235 -22.55 0.92 7.39
C VAL A 235 -23.20 2.30 7.45
N VAL A 236 -22.43 3.35 7.21
CA VAL A 236 -22.91 4.73 7.26
C VAL A 236 -22.35 5.51 6.06
N ALA A 237 -23.23 5.94 5.17
CA ALA A 237 -22.85 6.86 4.12
C ALA A 237 -22.62 8.26 4.72
N CYS A 238 -21.40 8.77 4.61
CA CYS A 238 -21.05 10.11 5.08
C CYS A 238 -19.77 10.61 4.40
N ASP A 239 -19.64 11.93 4.41
CA ASP A 239 -18.43 12.62 3.98
C ASP A 239 -17.46 12.74 5.17
N ALA A 240 -16.36 12.01 5.10
CA ALA A 240 -15.34 11.99 6.17
C ALA A 240 -14.62 13.34 6.37
N THR A 241 -14.79 14.31 5.48
CA THR A 241 -14.27 15.68 5.68
C THR A 241 -15.13 16.48 6.66
N LYS A 242 -16.33 15.98 7.00
CA LYS A 242 -17.28 16.60 7.94
C LYS A 242 -17.19 15.92 9.31
N GLY A 243 -16.12 16.21 10.04
CA GLY A 243 -15.79 15.51 11.29
C GLY A 243 -16.90 15.45 12.33
N VAL A 244 -17.69 16.53 12.51
CA VAL A 244 -18.81 16.58 13.45
C VAL A 244 -19.96 15.68 13.04
N ASP A 245 -20.29 15.64 11.73
CA ASP A 245 -21.35 14.76 11.22
C ASP A 245 -20.97 13.28 11.40
N VAL A 246 -19.69 12.95 11.16
CA VAL A 246 -19.16 11.58 11.39
C VAL A 246 -19.23 11.22 12.87
N MET A 247 -18.77 12.12 13.73
CA MET A 247 -18.83 11.94 15.20
C MET A 247 -20.26 11.64 15.66
N GLN A 248 -21.26 12.43 15.23
CA GLN A 248 -22.66 12.23 15.63
C GLN A 248 -23.16 10.85 15.24
N LYS A 249 -22.86 10.42 13.99
CA LYS A 249 -23.28 9.10 13.49
C LYS A 249 -22.63 7.96 14.27
N VAL A 250 -21.34 8.08 14.63
CA VAL A 250 -20.65 7.10 15.47
C VAL A 250 -21.21 7.10 16.88
N SER A 251 -21.47 8.28 17.45
CA SER A 251 -22.11 8.44 18.78
C SER A 251 -23.47 7.75 18.84
N ASP A 252 -24.32 7.96 17.83
CA ASP A 252 -25.65 7.33 17.74
C ASP A 252 -25.58 5.81 17.71
N LEU A 253 -24.61 5.23 16.94
CA LEU A 253 -24.42 3.78 16.82
C LEU A 253 -23.78 3.15 18.05
N THR A 254 -23.08 3.93 18.87
CA THR A 254 -22.34 3.44 20.05
C THR A 254 -22.99 3.86 21.37
N ASN A 255 -24.16 4.49 21.33
CA ASN A 255 -24.83 5.10 22.50
C ASN A 255 -23.89 6.04 23.26
N GLY A 256 -23.09 6.83 22.56
CA GLY A 256 -22.14 7.79 23.12
C GLY A 256 -20.80 7.21 23.57
N ALA A 257 -20.59 5.90 23.53
CA ALA A 257 -19.35 5.27 24.00
C ALA A 257 -18.13 5.52 23.07
N MET A 258 -18.39 5.86 21.82
CA MET A 258 -17.39 6.08 20.77
C MET A 258 -16.56 4.82 20.45
N ALA A 259 -15.63 4.91 19.50
CA ALA A 259 -14.80 3.78 19.09
C ALA A 259 -13.57 3.57 20.00
N ASP A 260 -13.19 2.32 20.21
CA ASP A 260 -11.89 1.97 20.82
C ASP A 260 -10.75 2.20 19.84
N LEU A 261 -11.00 1.92 18.56
CA LEU A 261 -10.05 2.03 17.46
C LEU A 261 -10.72 2.63 16.23
N VAL A 262 -10.11 3.65 15.66
CA VAL A 262 -10.47 4.21 14.36
C VAL A 262 -9.34 3.95 13.37
N VAL A 263 -9.65 3.40 12.20
CA VAL A 263 -8.70 3.21 11.10
C VAL A 263 -9.11 4.08 9.93
N ASN A 264 -8.27 5.04 9.58
CA ASN A 264 -8.51 5.96 8.48
C ASN A 264 -7.80 5.49 7.21
N CYS A 265 -8.58 4.97 6.27
CA CYS A 265 -8.17 4.54 4.93
C CYS A 265 -8.77 5.42 3.82
N ALA A 266 -9.40 6.55 4.16
CA ALA A 266 -9.99 7.44 3.17
C ALA A 266 -8.91 8.17 2.35
N SER A 267 -9.00 8.11 1.02
CA SER A 267 -7.99 8.68 0.11
C SER A 267 -8.18 10.17 -0.17
N VAL A 268 -8.70 10.92 0.82
CA VAL A 268 -8.94 12.37 0.75
C VAL A 268 -8.37 13.05 1.99
N GLY A 269 -7.93 14.30 1.86
CA GLY A 269 -7.47 15.12 2.99
C GLY A 269 -8.63 15.60 3.87
N ASN A 270 -8.28 16.24 4.98
CA ASN A 270 -9.21 16.82 5.96
C ASN A 270 -10.14 15.79 6.65
N THR A 271 -9.67 14.55 6.83
CA THR A 271 -10.39 13.48 7.52
C THR A 271 -9.88 13.23 8.94
N GLU A 272 -8.91 14.01 9.38
CA GLU A 272 -8.26 13.86 10.69
C GLU A 272 -9.26 14.05 11.81
N MET A 273 -10.09 15.11 11.76
CA MET A 273 -11.07 15.41 12.78
C MET A 273 -12.20 14.36 12.83
N ALA A 274 -12.61 13.80 11.70
CA ALA A 274 -13.55 12.68 11.70
C ALA A 274 -13.00 11.48 12.48
N SER A 275 -11.70 11.19 12.32
CA SER A 275 -11.03 10.11 13.05
C SER A 275 -10.93 10.41 14.56
N ILE A 276 -10.49 11.62 14.91
CA ILE A 276 -10.23 12.02 16.31
C ILE A 276 -11.53 12.13 17.11
N LEU A 277 -12.57 12.71 16.53
CA LEU A 277 -13.86 12.87 17.18
C LEU A 277 -14.67 11.57 17.29
N SER A 278 -14.34 10.56 16.47
CA SER A 278 -15.02 9.25 16.48
C SER A 278 -14.41 8.25 17.45
N VAL A 279 -13.24 8.53 17.99
CA VAL A 279 -12.56 7.67 18.96
C VAL A 279 -12.84 8.17 20.39
N LYS A 280 -12.99 7.24 21.33
CA LYS A 280 -13.13 7.58 22.75
C LYS A 280 -11.84 8.17 23.32
N ASN A 281 -11.93 8.90 24.41
CA ASN A 281 -10.76 9.36 25.17
C ASN A 281 -9.90 8.17 25.60
N GLY A 282 -8.58 8.23 25.40
CA GLY A 282 -7.65 7.11 25.61
C GLY A 282 -7.67 6.04 24.51
N GLY A 283 -8.46 6.22 23.46
CA GLY A 283 -8.51 5.29 22.33
C GLY A 283 -7.39 5.49 21.31
N THR A 284 -7.47 4.76 20.20
CA THR A 284 -6.40 4.74 19.18
C THR A 284 -6.93 5.11 17.79
N VAL A 285 -6.20 5.94 17.07
CA VAL A 285 -6.42 6.24 15.65
C VAL A 285 -5.23 5.76 14.84
N ILE A 286 -5.48 4.98 13.78
CA ILE A 286 -4.48 4.59 12.78
C ILE A 286 -4.75 5.37 11.50
N PHE A 287 -3.88 6.27 11.14
CA PHE A 287 -3.89 6.96 9.85
C PHE A 287 -3.10 6.15 8.81
N PHE A 288 -3.81 5.49 7.94
CA PHE A 288 -3.21 4.73 6.83
C PHE A 288 -3.29 5.50 5.49
N SER A 289 -4.12 6.53 5.43
CA SER A 289 -4.23 7.41 4.27
C SER A 289 -2.98 8.29 4.10
N MET A 290 -2.42 8.30 2.90
CA MET A 290 -1.32 9.21 2.54
C MET A 290 -1.76 10.68 2.41
N ALA A 291 -3.07 10.94 2.39
CA ALA A 291 -3.63 12.30 2.38
C ALA A 291 -3.71 12.95 3.77
N THR A 292 -3.29 12.24 4.82
CA THR A 292 -3.34 12.72 6.21
C THR A 292 -2.33 13.85 6.46
N SER A 293 -2.79 14.93 7.08
CA SER A 293 -1.95 16.00 7.63
C SER A 293 -1.66 15.76 9.10
N PHE A 294 -0.41 15.45 9.45
CA PHE A 294 -0.02 15.23 10.84
C PHE A 294 -0.19 16.49 11.70
N THR A 295 0.06 17.66 11.12
CA THR A 295 -0.17 18.93 11.81
C THR A 295 -1.64 19.12 12.13
N ALA A 296 -2.54 18.85 11.18
CA ALA A 296 -3.99 18.96 11.41
C ALA A 296 -4.46 17.94 12.46
N ALA A 297 -3.92 16.72 12.44
CA ALA A 297 -4.26 15.70 13.44
C ALA A 297 -3.81 16.10 14.86
N ALA A 298 -2.55 16.52 15.01
CA ALA A 298 -1.99 16.90 16.30
C ALA A 298 -2.72 18.12 16.92
N LEU A 299 -2.82 19.21 16.15
CA LEU A 299 -3.50 20.43 16.59
C LEU A 299 -5.02 20.21 16.81
N GLY A 300 -5.63 19.32 15.99
CA GLY A 300 -7.03 18.97 16.13
C GLY A 300 -7.33 18.25 17.44
N ALA A 301 -6.53 17.24 17.82
CA ALA A 301 -6.69 16.53 19.08
C ALA A 301 -6.46 17.44 20.29
N GLU A 302 -5.40 18.29 20.24
CA GLU A 302 -5.15 19.31 21.27
C GLU A 302 -6.32 20.28 21.40
N GLY A 303 -6.83 20.80 20.26
CA GLY A 303 -7.90 21.80 20.23
C GLY A 303 -9.24 21.32 20.80
N VAL A 304 -9.51 20.00 20.75
CA VAL A 304 -10.73 19.40 21.34
C VAL A 304 -10.47 18.73 22.70
N GLY A 305 -9.23 18.74 23.17
CA GLY A 305 -8.87 18.13 24.45
C GLY A 305 -9.07 16.62 24.51
N ASN A 306 -8.89 15.91 23.40
CA ASN A 306 -9.04 14.45 23.35
C ASN A 306 -7.66 13.77 23.46
N ASP A 307 -7.48 12.95 24.50
CA ASP A 307 -6.28 12.11 24.66
C ASP A 307 -6.38 10.90 23.72
N VAL A 308 -5.65 10.96 22.61
CA VAL A 308 -5.71 9.97 21.55
C VAL A 308 -4.31 9.46 21.20
N THR A 309 -4.12 8.13 21.21
CA THR A 309 -2.94 7.53 20.60
C THR A 309 -3.08 7.58 19.09
N MET A 310 -2.18 8.30 18.41
CA MET A 310 -2.17 8.42 16.95
C MET A 310 -1.03 7.64 16.35
N LEU A 311 -1.32 6.76 15.39
CA LEU A 311 -0.36 5.94 14.69
C LEU A 311 -0.35 6.31 13.21
N VAL A 312 0.86 6.45 12.67
CA VAL A 312 1.06 6.56 11.22
C VAL A 312 1.19 5.15 10.66
N GLY A 313 0.23 4.74 9.83
CA GLY A 313 0.29 3.46 9.14
C GLY A 313 1.33 3.51 8.03
N ASN A 314 2.38 2.69 8.15
CA ASN A 314 3.30 2.46 7.05
C ASN A 314 2.88 1.22 6.24
N GLY A 315 3.38 1.10 5.02
CA GLY A 315 3.07 -0.03 4.13
C GLY A 315 3.71 -1.36 4.53
N TYR A 316 4.46 -1.43 5.63
CA TYR A 316 5.22 -2.61 6.01
C TYR A 316 4.99 -3.06 7.44
N VAL A 317 4.66 -4.35 7.55
CA VAL A 317 4.69 -5.13 8.81
C VAL A 317 5.26 -6.50 8.44
N PRO A 318 6.18 -7.10 9.22
CA PRO A 318 6.67 -8.45 8.95
C PRO A 318 5.52 -9.45 8.73
N GLY A 319 5.57 -10.20 7.60
CA GLY A 319 4.52 -11.15 7.22
C GLY A 319 3.25 -10.53 6.59
N HIS A 320 3.23 -9.23 6.34
CA HIS A 320 2.04 -8.53 5.81
C HIS A 320 1.53 -9.10 4.48
N ALA A 321 2.44 -9.48 3.58
CA ALA A 321 2.08 -10.03 2.28
C ALA A 321 1.32 -11.36 2.40
N ASP A 322 1.89 -12.30 3.17
CA ASP A 322 1.29 -13.62 3.38
C ASP A 322 -0.05 -13.51 4.10
N LEU A 323 -0.12 -12.70 5.16
CA LEU A 323 -1.36 -12.41 5.88
C LEU A 323 -2.45 -11.93 4.93
N THR A 324 -2.12 -10.97 4.07
CA THR A 324 -3.11 -10.35 3.19
C THR A 324 -3.59 -11.28 2.07
N LEU A 325 -2.67 -12.06 1.48
CA LEU A 325 -3.05 -13.08 0.49
C LEU A 325 -3.89 -14.18 1.13
N GLU A 326 -3.60 -14.54 2.38
CA GLU A 326 -4.37 -15.53 3.12
C GLU A 326 -5.80 -15.07 3.45
N LEU A 327 -6.03 -13.77 3.68
CA LEU A 327 -7.37 -13.21 3.82
C LEU A 327 -8.23 -13.47 2.58
N LEU A 328 -7.66 -13.33 1.38
CA LEU A 328 -8.38 -13.61 0.13
C LEU A 328 -8.64 -15.11 -0.06
N ARG A 329 -7.74 -15.99 0.39
CA ARG A 329 -7.92 -17.44 0.33
C ARG A 329 -9.01 -17.94 1.28
N LYS A 330 -8.99 -17.44 2.52
CA LYS A 330 -9.94 -17.84 3.57
C LYS A 330 -11.34 -17.27 3.36
N ASN A 331 -11.45 -16.12 2.69
CA ASN A 331 -12.73 -15.46 2.50
C ASN A 331 -13.11 -15.36 1.01
N PRO A 332 -13.85 -16.38 0.47
CA PRO A 332 -14.27 -16.39 -0.93
C PRO A 332 -15.14 -15.19 -1.34
N LYS A 333 -15.93 -14.64 -0.41
CA LYS A 333 -16.77 -13.48 -0.68
C LYS A 333 -15.92 -12.20 -0.84
N LEU A 334 -14.91 -12.03 0.02
CA LEU A 334 -13.93 -10.94 -0.11
C LEU A 334 -13.15 -11.09 -1.41
N ARG A 335 -12.69 -12.31 -1.72
CA ARG A 335 -12.00 -12.62 -2.98
C ARG A 335 -12.86 -12.23 -4.18
N GLY A 336 -14.12 -12.64 -4.23
CA GLY A 336 -15.05 -12.31 -5.32
C GLY A 336 -15.27 -10.79 -5.46
N LEU A 337 -15.36 -10.06 -4.34
CA LEU A 337 -15.43 -8.59 -4.36
C LEU A 337 -14.18 -7.95 -4.99
N PHE A 338 -12.99 -8.48 -4.66
CA PHE A 338 -11.74 -7.99 -5.22
C PHE A 338 -11.58 -8.36 -6.69
N GLU A 339 -11.95 -9.57 -7.09
CA GLU A 339 -11.98 -9.99 -8.50
C GLU A 339 -12.88 -9.09 -9.33
N GLN A 340 -14.08 -8.78 -8.84
CA GLN A 340 -15.02 -7.89 -9.53
C GLN A 340 -14.48 -6.45 -9.71
N ARG A 341 -13.70 -5.95 -8.76
CA ARG A 341 -13.25 -4.55 -8.74
C ARG A 341 -11.89 -4.33 -9.40
N TYR A 342 -11.01 -5.34 -9.39
CA TYR A 342 -9.58 -5.17 -9.68
C TYR A 342 -9.01 -6.19 -10.68
N THR A 343 -9.82 -7.04 -11.26
CA THR A 343 -9.44 -7.95 -12.36
C THR A 343 -10.31 -7.75 -13.58
#